data_dd95cdee337b7896fb5de4afe5062e1e
#
_entry.id   dd95cdee337b7896fb5de4afe5062e1e
#
_cell.length_a   1.000
_cell.length_b   1.000
_cell.length_c   1.000
_cell.angle_alpha   90.00
_cell.angle_beta   90.00
_cell.angle_gamma   90.00
#
_symmetry.space_group_name_H-M   'P 1'
#
loop_
_entity.id
_entity.type
_entity.pdbx_description
1 polymer ?
#
loop_
_entity_poly.entity_id
_entity_poly.type
_entity_poly.pdbx_seq_one_letter_code
_entity_poly.pdbx_strand_id
1 'polypeptide(L)'
;FIDFKGYKFSYANTPISKELFFQSIGLLDEGGLENYEIKIFKWEDVKCFFKVGSKSVIPFDMFSAIFFLLSRYEEYMPHTGNKLGQFNHLQSIAYKEEFLEIPLVDIWIEKFKSVLENKIKLKCKMVSNNQIKSIIISSINPYKYTNKYPFESFIIWFKNLIKLNLWEVIEHFFVFLRIRIDPWEIDNYVKKILLASKTKVLFFFSFSSESFFKNETPKTNEYFKKFIKEISDNFEIGLLPSNDALKNFKAFELESLNISNLVHIKIVKVLFQEGLKKISQEYKNSLSLDNANDFSMGYIDAFGYRASTCSSFFFYDLSNEAKTNLLLTPFVAHHKLIDKTSLSEVIGKIHKFKEIAKKYYGSFSVILSNEIFENSVKNSKRRFRFISLIKNIDNGF
;
A
#
# COMPACT_ATOMS: atom_id res chain seq x y z
N PHE A 1 0.80 -19.08 -38.39
CA PHE A 1 0.54 -17.62 -38.40
C PHE A 1 -0.02 -17.15 -39.73
N ILE A 2 0.54 -17.60 -40.89
CA ILE A 2 0.12 -17.17 -42.24
C ILE A 2 -1.30 -17.60 -42.55
N ASP A 3 -1.67 -18.81 -42.20
CA ASP A 3 -2.99 -19.44 -42.55
C ASP A 3 -4.14 -19.05 -41.57
N PHE A 4 -3.85 -18.33 -40.50
CA PHE A 4 -4.88 -17.88 -39.57
C PHE A 4 -5.70 -16.74 -40.18
N LYS A 5 -7.02 -16.89 -40.22
CA LYS A 5 -7.95 -15.94 -40.85
C LYS A 5 -8.44 -14.81 -39.93
N GLY A 6 -8.10 -14.85 -38.65
CA GLY A 6 -8.48 -13.82 -37.67
C GLY A 6 -7.53 -12.62 -37.62
N TYR A 7 -7.78 -11.72 -36.67
CA TYR A 7 -6.86 -10.62 -36.43
C TYR A 7 -5.52 -11.13 -35.90
N LYS A 8 -4.42 -10.60 -36.45
CA LYS A 8 -3.06 -10.99 -36.15
C LYS A 8 -2.37 -9.84 -35.39
N PHE A 9 -1.65 -10.20 -34.36
CA PHE A 9 -0.86 -9.28 -33.55
C PHE A 9 0.59 -9.78 -33.50
N SER A 10 1.54 -8.88 -33.56
CA SER A 10 2.95 -9.19 -33.27
C SER A 10 3.53 -8.17 -32.29
N TYR A 11 4.37 -8.66 -31.40
CA TYR A 11 5.20 -7.86 -30.53
C TYR A 11 6.65 -8.30 -30.76
N ALA A 12 7.40 -7.50 -31.49
CA ALA A 12 8.75 -7.83 -31.97
C ALA A 12 9.51 -6.57 -32.38
N ASN A 13 10.79 -6.70 -32.71
CA ASN A 13 11.60 -5.58 -33.21
C ASN A 13 11.19 -5.11 -34.61
N THR A 14 10.68 -6.02 -35.45
CA THR A 14 10.23 -5.75 -36.83
C THR A 14 8.90 -6.46 -37.12
N PRO A 15 8.05 -5.88 -37.98
CA PRO A 15 6.80 -6.53 -38.38
C PRO A 15 7.06 -7.82 -39.17
N ILE A 16 6.18 -8.81 -39.00
CA ILE A 16 6.29 -10.12 -39.64
C ILE A 16 5.53 -10.11 -40.98
N SER A 17 4.35 -9.48 -41.04
CA SER A 17 3.44 -9.50 -42.16
C SER A 17 2.47 -8.31 -42.10
N LYS A 18 1.19 -8.48 -42.52
CA LYS A 18 0.12 -7.48 -42.39
C LYS A 18 -0.69 -7.67 -41.13
N GLU A 19 -0.04 -7.56 -39.97
CA GLU A 19 -0.65 -7.67 -38.65
C GLU A 19 -0.75 -6.33 -37.95
N LEU A 20 -1.41 -6.28 -36.81
CA LEU A 20 -1.28 -5.17 -35.86
C LEU A 20 0.05 -5.32 -35.12
N PHE A 21 1.02 -4.55 -35.57
CA PHE A 21 2.40 -4.61 -35.08
C PHE A 21 2.63 -3.67 -33.92
N PHE A 22 3.15 -4.20 -32.83
CA PHE A 22 3.63 -3.46 -31.66
C PHE A 22 5.14 -3.66 -31.54
N GLN A 23 5.89 -2.58 -31.66
CA GLN A 23 7.35 -2.69 -31.63
C GLN A 23 7.88 -2.86 -30.22
N SER A 24 8.71 -3.89 -30.01
CA SER A 24 9.49 -4.12 -28.79
C SER A 24 10.79 -3.35 -28.81
N ILE A 25 11.23 -2.90 -27.62
CA ILE A 25 12.60 -2.40 -27.38
C ILE A 25 13.54 -3.49 -26.86
N GLY A 26 13.02 -4.70 -26.57
CA GLY A 26 13.78 -5.83 -26.06
C GLY A 26 13.70 -6.06 -24.56
N LEU A 27 13.28 -5.08 -23.74
CA LEU A 27 13.29 -5.19 -22.28
C LEU A 27 12.62 -6.47 -21.73
N LEU A 28 11.57 -6.96 -22.37
CA LEU A 28 10.85 -8.17 -21.91
C LEU A 28 11.53 -9.48 -22.35
N ASP A 29 12.51 -9.41 -23.24
CA ASP A 29 13.26 -10.55 -23.77
C ASP A 29 14.63 -10.68 -23.11
N GLU A 30 15.05 -9.68 -22.33
CA GLU A 30 16.32 -9.62 -21.65
C GLU A 30 16.25 -10.22 -20.25
N GLY A 31 17.35 -10.81 -19.79
CA GLY A 31 17.55 -11.24 -18.41
C GLY A 31 18.46 -10.24 -17.67
N GLY A 32 18.19 -10.02 -16.38
CA GLY A 32 18.96 -9.12 -15.53
C GLY A 32 18.47 -7.68 -15.55
N LEU A 33 19.33 -6.76 -15.11
CA LEU A 33 19.02 -5.34 -14.97
C LEU A 33 19.94 -4.50 -15.86
N GLU A 34 19.36 -3.77 -16.79
CA GLU A 34 20.09 -2.83 -17.64
C GLU A 34 19.71 -1.38 -17.35
N ASN A 35 20.60 -0.47 -17.66
CA ASN A 35 20.36 0.97 -17.46
C ASN A 35 19.70 1.57 -18.70
N TYR A 36 18.39 1.72 -18.67
CA TYR A 36 17.62 2.35 -19.74
C TYR A 36 17.60 3.87 -19.59
N GLU A 37 17.98 4.59 -20.65
CA GLU A 37 17.77 6.04 -20.72
C GLU A 37 16.28 6.31 -20.97
N ILE A 38 15.59 6.87 -19.98
CA ILE A 38 14.18 7.17 -20.10
C ILE A 38 13.98 8.61 -20.55
N LYS A 39 13.50 8.76 -21.78
CA LYS A 39 13.10 10.05 -22.36
C LYS A 39 11.59 10.13 -22.44
N ILE A 40 11.00 11.07 -21.71
CA ILE A 40 9.56 11.29 -21.73
C ILE A 40 9.15 12.08 -22.99
N PHE A 41 8.07 11.64 -23.60
CA PHE A 41 7.36 12.37 -24.64
C PHE A 41 5.84 12.24 -24.43
N LYS A 42 5.04 12.92 -25.25
CA LYS A 42 3.57 12.84 -25.15
C LYS A 42 2.97 12.07 -26.31
N TRP A 43 2.03 11.20 -25.99
CA TRP A 43 1.11 10.59 -26.92
C TRP A 43 -0.32 11.06 -26.57
N GLU A 44 -0.90 11.92 -27.44
CA GLU A 44 -2.23 12.51 -27.17
C GLU A 44 -2.35 13.04 -25.72
N ASP A 45 -1.46 13.94 -25.32
CA ASP A 45 -1.39 14.58 -24.01
C ASP A 45 -1.00 13.67 -22.82
N VAL A 46 -0.82 12.36 -23.04
CA VAL A 46 -0.35 11.43 -22.00
C VAL A 46 1.16 11.25 -22.09
N LYS A 47 1.86 11.37 -20.98
CA LYS A 47 3.29 11.09 -20.87
C LYS A 47 3.57 9.63 -21.18
N CYS A 48 4.58 9.36 -21.99
CA CYS A 48 5.05 8.04 -22.39
C CYS A 48 6.57 8.02 -22.48
N PHE A 49 7.15 6.84 -22.47
CA PHE A 49 8.58 6.61 -22.69
C PHE A 49 8.79 5.32 -23.50
N PHE A 50 10.02 4.99 -23.83
CA PHE A 50 10.37 3.90 -24.75
C PHE A 50 9.78 4.10 -26.14
N LYS A 51 10.09 5.27 -26.74
CA LYS A 51 9.63 5.64 -28.09
C LYS A 51 10.09 4.63 -29.14
N VAL A 52 9.17 4.25 -30.02
CA VAL A 52 9.43 3.30 -31.12
C VAL A 52 9.13 3.94 -32.47
N GLY A 53 9.40 3.20 -33.56
CA GLY A 53 9.23 3.67 -34.93
C GLY A 53 7.76 3.77 -35.36
N SER A 54 7.52 4.50 -36.45
CA SER A 54 6.19 4.80 -36.99
C SER A 54 5.43 3.59 -37.54
N LYS A 55 6.08 2.43 -37.72
CA LYS A 55 5.41 1.19 -38.15
C LYS A 55 4.58 0.55 -37.02
N SER A 56 4.88 0.86 -35.77
CA SER A 56 4.13 0.38 -34.62
C SER A 56 2.76 1.03 -34.55
N VAL A 57 1.74 0.28 -34.11
CA VAL A 57 0.36 0.77 -33.92
C VAL A 57 0.28 1.88 -32.89
N ILE A 58 1.13 1.82 -31.86
CA ILE A 58 1.28 2.85 -30.84
C ILE A 58 2.73 3.36 -30.85
N PRO A 59 2.99 4.65 -30.50
CA PRO A 59 4.29 5.28 -30.71
C PRO A 59 5.36 4.94 -29.66
N PHE A 60 5.09 3.99 -28.77
CA PHE A 60 6.02 3.57 -27.72
C PHE A 60 5.81 2.08 -27.37
N ASP A 61 6.81 1.46 -26.80
CA ASP A 61 6.68 0.11 -26.27
C ASP A 61 5.95 0.14 -24.93
N MET A 62 4.62 0.08 -25.02
CA MET A 62 3.75 0.14 -23.84
C MET A 62 3.96 -1.05 -22.90
N PHE A 63 4.25 -2.24 -23.44
CA PHE A 63 4.42 -3.44 -22.61
C PHE A 63 5.67 -3.35 -21.75
N SER A 64 6.79 -2.96 -22.34
CA SER A 64 8.02 -2.68 -21.60
C SER A 64 7.85 -1.51 -20.61
N ALA A 65 7.12 -0.45 -20.99
CA ALA A 65 6.87 0.67 -20.10
C ALA A 65 6.00 0.30 -18.89
N ILE A 66 4.96 -0.50 -19.09
CA ILE A 66 4.13 -1.04 -18.00
C ILE A 66 4.96 -1.95 -17.11
N PHE A 67 5.74 -2.86 -17.68
CA PHE A 67 6.62 -3.75 -16.92
C PHE A 67 7.61 -2.97 -16.07
N PHE A 68 8.27 -1.95 -16.63
CA PHE A 68 9.21 -1.08 -15.91
C PHE A 68 8.57 -0.44 -14.67
N LEU A 69 7.35 0.08 -14.80
CA LEU A 69 6.64 0.73 -13.68
C LEU A 69 6.11 -0.27 -12.65
N LEU A 70 5.48 -1.37 -13.09
CA LEU A 70 4.87 -2.34 -12.18
C LEU A 70 5.90 -3.20 -11.45
N SER A 71 6.98 -3.61 -12.12
CA SER A 71 8.08 -4.36 -11.48
C SER A 71 8.90 -3.48 -10.54
N ARG A 72 8.70 -2.17 -10.56
CA ARG A 72 9.54 -1.19 -9.85
C ARG A 72 11.00 -1.26 -10.25
N TYR A 73 11.25 -1.43 -11.55
CA TYR A 73 12.58 -1.62 -12.12
C TYR A 73 13.61 -0.62 -11.59
N GLU A 74 13.23 0.67 -11.49
CA GLU A 74 14.09 1.74 -10.97
C GLU A 74 14.55 1.54 -9.52
N GLU A 75 13.84 0.76 -8.70
CA GLU A 75 14.19 0.49 -7.31
C GLU A 75 15.25 -0.62 -7.15
N TYR A 76 15.49 -1.37 -8.21
CA TYR A 76 16.59 -2.35 -8.28
C TYR A 76 17.90 -1.73 -8.80
N MET A 77 17.81 -0.54 -9.42
CA MET A 77 18.97 0.21 -9.87
C MET A 77 19.66 0.90 -8.68
N PRO A 78 20.95 1.28 -8.79
CA PRO A 78 21.64 2.03 -7.75
C PRO A 78 20.89 3.33 -7.40
N HIS A 79 20.49 3.46 -6.14
CA HIS A 79 19.78 4.63 -5.62
C HIS A 79 20.20 4.96 -4.19
N THR A 80 19.93 6.18 -3.73
CA THR A 80 20.09 6.58 -2.33
C THR A 80 18.75 6.42 -1.60
N GLY A 81 18.77 5.69 -0.48
CA GLY A 81 17.59 5.57 0.37
C GLY A 81 17.25 6.86 1.11
N ASN A 82 15.99 6.99 1.53
CA ASN A 82 15.60 8.01 2.48
C ASN A 82 16.15 7.67 3.90
N LYS A 83 15.85 8.50 4.89
CA LYS A 83 16.30 8.28 6.31
C LYS A 83 15.86 6.95 6.91
N LEU A 84 14.86 6.29 6.34
CA LEU A 84 14.34 4.98 6.75
C LEU A 84 14.93 3.83 5.92
N GLY A 85 15.81 4.12 4.96
CA GLY A 85 16.42 3.13 4.05
C GLY A 85 15.49 2.66 2.94
N GLN A 86 14.41 3.42 2.66
CA GLN A 86 13.48 3.14 1.56
C GLN A 86 13.89 3.88 0.30
N PHE A 87 13.41 3.42 -0.86
CA PHE A 87 13.53 4.18 -2.10
C PHE A 87 12.87 5.56 -1.94
N ASN A 88 13.64 6.61 -2.22
CA ASN A 88 13.16 7.98 -2.07
C ASN A 88 12.27 8.36 -3.27
N HIS A 89 11.01 8.72 -3.01
CA HIS A 89 10.07 9.11 -4.06
C HIS A 89 10.59 10.26 -4.95
N LEU A 90 11.43 11.16 -4.41
CA LEU A 90 12.05 12.26 -5.17
C LEU A 90 12.98 11.76 -6.30
N GLN A 91 13.46 10.53 -6.22
CA GLN A 91 14.31 9.91 -7.23
C GLN A 91 13.51 9.17 -8.29
N SER A 92 12.22 8.87 -8.02
CA SER A 92 11.38 8.17 -8.97
C SER A 92 11.18 8.97 -10.25
N ILE A 93 11.09 8.26 -11.36
CA ILE A 93 10.70 8.86 -12.64
C ILE A 93 9.33 9.55 -12.53
N ALA A 94 8.42 8.96 -11.75
CA ALA A 94 7.08 9.50 -11.55
C ALA A 94 7.07 10.87 -10.90
N TYR A 95 7.98 11.12 -9.94
CA TYR A 95 8.14 12.43 -9.32
C TYR A 95 8.86 13.41 -10.23
N LYS A 96 10.01 13.03 -10.78
CA LYS A 96 10.83 13.89 -11.67
C LYS A 96 10.05 14.38 -12.87
N GLU A 97 9.19 13.52 -13.39
CA GLU A 97 8.38 13.80 -14.58
C GLU A 97 6.92 14.14 -14.22
N GLU A 98 6.64 14.54 -12.97
CA GLU A 98 5.36 15.10 -12.51
C GLU A 98 4.13 14.24 -12.83
N PHE A 99 4.24 12.90 -12.72
CA PHE A 99 3.09 12.00 -12.87
C PHE A 99 2.85 11.09 -11.65
N LEU A 100 3.47 11.40 -10.50
CA LEU A 100 3.32 10.59 -9.30
C LEU A 100 1.85 10.39 -8.86
N GLU A 101 0.99 11.39 -9.09
CA GLU A 101 -0.44 11.35 -8.78
C GLU A 101 -1.32 10.90 -9.95
N ILE A 102 -0.71 10.44 -11.03
CA ILE A 102 -1.38 10.03 -12.27
C ILE A 102 -1.13 8.53 -12.49
N PRO A 103 -2.18 7.70 -12.61
CA PRO A 103 -2.02 6.27 -12.85
C PRO A 103 -1.77 6.03 -14.35
N LEU A 104 -0.54 6.26 -14.81
CA LEU A 104 -0.20 6.19 -16.25
C LEU A 104 -0.50 4.83 -16.86
N VAL A 105 -0.26 3.74 -16.12
CA VAL A 105 -0.51 2.38 -16.58
C VAL A 105 -1.99 2.20 -16.94
N ASP A 106 -2.89 2.63 -16.05
CA ASP A 106 -4.34 2.50 -16.27
C ASP A 106 -4.80 3.38 -17.46
N ILE A 107 -4.22 4.57 -17.59
CA ILE A 107 -4.51 5.47 -18.72
C ILE A 107 -4.03 4.86 -20.04
N TRP A 108 -2.84 4.29 -20.08
CA TRP A 108 -2.31 3.63 -21.27
C TRP A 108 -3.17 2.43 -21.68
N ILE A 109 -3.62 1.62 -20.71
CA ILE A 109 -4.50 0.47 -20.98
C ILE A 109 -5.84 0.92 -21.57
N GLU A 110 -6.45 1.99 -21.03
CA GLU A 110 -7.70 2.54 -21.56
C GLU A 110 -7.54 3.07 -22.99
N LYS A 111 -6.46 3.80 -23.27
CA LYS A 111 -6.13 4.26 -24.62
C LYS A 111 -5.84 3.10 -25.57
N PHE A 112 -5.08 2.11 -25.12
CA PHE A 112 -4.78 0.90 -25.89
C PHE A 112 -6.04 0.16 -26.27
N LYS A 113 -6.97 -0.02 -25.32
CA LYS A 113 -8.29 -0.58 -25.59
C LYS A 113 -9.00 0.19 -26.71
N SER A 114 -9.05 1.52 -26.61
CA SER A 114 -9.69 2.37 -27.63
C SER A 114 -9.04 2.22 -29.02
N VAL A 115 -7.70 2.12 -29.08
CA VAL A 115 -6.97 1.86 -30.33
C VAL A 115 -7.34 0.49 -30.91
N LEU A 116 -7.40 -0.55 -30.08
CA LEU A 116 -7.79 -1.88 -30.51
C LEU A 116 -9.24 -1.92 -31.02
N GLU A 117 -10.19 -1.37 -30.27
CA GLU A 117 -11.60 -1.32 -30.66
C GLU A 117 -11.80 -0.64 -32.02
N ASN A 118 -11.08 0.45 -32.27
CA ASN A 118 -11.11 1.13 -33.57
C ASN A 118 -10.50 0.30 -34.71
N LYS A 119 -9.41 -0.43 -34.44
CA LYS A 119 -8.70 -1.23 -35.45
C LYS A 119 -9.40 -2.53 -35.78
N ILE A 120 -9.94 -3.23 -34.77
CA ILE A 120 -10.57 -4.56 -34.95
C ILE A 120 -12.11 -4.49 -35.02
N LYS A 121 -12.70 -3.30 -34.83
CA LYS A 121 -14.17 -3.07 -34.83
C LYS A 121 -14.94 -3.97 -33.85
N LEU A 122 -14.32 -4.43 -32.78
CA LEU A 122 -14.91 -5.22 -31.71
C LEU A 122 -14.86 -4.43 -30.41
N LYS A 123 -15.96 -4.48 -29.62
CA LYS A 123 -15.99 -3.88 -28.28
C LYS A 123 -15.34 -4.82 -27.27
N CYS A 124 -14.29 -4.37 -26.61
CA CYS A 124 -13.67 -5.09 -25.51
C CYS A 124 -14.46 -4.87 -24.22
N LYS A 125 -15.01 -5.94 -23.63
CA LYS A 125 -15.58 -5.85 -22.29
C LYS A 125 -14.45 -5.65 -21.28
N MET A 126 -14.50 -4.56 -20.54
CA MET A 126 -13.67 -4.45 -19.34
C MET A 126 -14.20 -5.45 -18.32
N VAL A 127 -13.35 -6.35 -17.86
CA VAL A 127 -13.66 -7.13 -16.67
C VAL A 127 -13.57 -6.16 -15.50
N SER A 128 -14.69 -5.91 -14.86
CA SER A 128 -14.73 -5.14 -13.60
C SER A 128 -13.92 -5.92 -12.57
N ASN A 129 -12.67 -5.56 -12.37
CA ASN A 129 -11.93 -6.03 -11.21
C ASN A 129 -12.63 -5.51 -9.95
N ASN A 130 -12.71 -6.35 -8.92
CA ASN A 130 -13.26 -5.96 -7.64
C ASN A 130 -12.53 -4.71 -7.14
N GLN A 131 -13.18 -3.54 -7.24
CA GLN A 131 -12.63 -2.29 -6.75
C GLN A 131 -12.43 -2.40 -5.25
N ILE A 132 -11.18 -2.39 -4.81
CA ILE A 132 -10.87 -2.37 -3.38
C ILE A 132 -10.85 -0.91 -2.93
N LYS A 133 -11.87 -0.51 -2.20
CA LYS A 133 -11.93 0.78 -1.53
C LYS A 133 -11.75 0.53 -0.06
N SER A 134 -10.63 0.97 0.52
CA SER A 134 -10.32 0.63 1.89
C SER A 134 -9.71 1.75 2.71
N ILE A 135 -10.11 1.79 3.97
CA ILE A 135 -9.42 2.47 5.05
C ILE A 135 -8.64 1.41 5.81
N ILE A 136 -7.35 1.53 5.82
CA ILE A 136 -6.45 0.57 6.46
C ILE A 136 -6.02 1.16 7.80
N ILE A 137 -6.26 0.43 8.88
CA ILE A 137 -5.83 0.79 10.24
C ILE A 137 -4.65 -0.09 10.62
N SER A 138 -3.46 0.50 10.69
CA SER A 138 -2.28 -0.18 11.20
C SER A 138 -2.20 -0.05 12.73
N SER A 139 -2.04 -1.15 13.42
CA SER A 139 -1.96 -1.19 14.89
C SER A 139 -0.76 -2.00 15.35
N ILE A 140 0.39 -1.35 15.48
CA ILE A 140 1.57 -1.95 16.16
C ILE A 140 1.30 -2.06 17.64
N ASN A 141 0.81 -0.95 18.21
CA ASN A 141 0.51 -0.81 19.60
C ASN A 141 -0.92 -0.33 19.79
N PRO A 142 -1.84 -1.19 20.20
CA PRO A 142 -3.19 -0.76 20.53
C PRO A 142 -3.28 0.05 21.81
N TYR A 143 -2.21 0.07 22.64
CA TYR A 143 -2.19 0.71 23.95
C TYR A 143 -0.96 1.61 24.14
N LYS A 144 -1.17 2.79 24.72
CA LYS A 144 -0.11 3.77 25.01
C LYS A 144 0.64 3.41 26.30
N TYR A 145 -0.10 3.07 27.36
CA TYR A 145 0.42 2.86 28.71
C TYR A 145 0.17 1.45 29.25
N THR A 146 -0.95 0.84 28.93
CA THR A 146 -1.36 -0.45 29.46
C THR A 146 -0.91 -1.62 28.61
N ASN A 147 -1.07 -2.83 29.16
CA ASN A 147 -0.85 -4.08 28.44
C ASN A 147 0.57 -4.24 27.87
N LYS A 148 1.52 -3.55 28.46
CA LYS A 148 2.96 -3.67 28.24
C LYS A 148 3.60 -4.44 29.41
N TYR A 149 4.86 -4.81 29.23
CA TYR A 149 5.60 -5.34 30.38
C TYR A 149 5.67 -4.29 31.50
N PRO A 150 5.54 -4.67 32.78
CA PRO A 150 5.53 -3.72 33.91
C PRO A 150 6.75 -2.79 33.90
N PHE A 151 7.91 -3.32 33.57
CA PHE A 151 9.17 -2.55 33.49
C PHE A 151 9.14 -1.49 32.37
N GLU A 152 8.57 -1.81 31.20
CA GLU A 152 8.42 -0.84 30.11
C GLU A 152 7.44 0.28 30.47
N SER A 153 6.32 -0.07 31.10
CA SER A 153 5.34 0.90 31.57
C SER A 153 5.99 1.87 32.58
N PHE A 154 6.80 1.34 33.51
CA PHE A 154 7.56 2.15 34.47
C PHE A 154 8.59 3.07 33.77
N ILE A 155 9.33 2.56 32.78
CA ILE A 155 10.29 3.37 32.01
C ILE A 155 9.58 4.53 31.30
N ILE A 156 8.42 4.29 30.69
CA ILE A 156 7.62 5.32 30.00
C ILE A 156 7.19 6.38 31.04
N TRP A 157 6.66 5.95 32.17
CA TRP A 157 6.26 6.85 33.26
C TRP A 157 7.43 7.70 33.74
N PHE A 158 8.59 7.08 34.02
CA PHE A 158 9.79 7.77 34.51
C PHE A 158 10.39 8.74 33.48
N LYS A 159 10.41 8.35 32.18
CA LYS A 159 10.82 9.27 31.11
C LYS A 159 9.92 10.50 31.01
N ASN A 160 8.62 10.36 31.19
CA ASN A 160 7.71 11.51 31.21
C ASN A 160 7.91 12.39 32.44
N LEU A 161 8.24 11.81 33.59
CA LEU A 161 8.58 12.54 34.79
C LEU A 161 9.85 13.40 34.60
N ILE A 162 10.92 12.80 34.04
CA ILE A 162 12.18 13.53 33.75
C ILE A 162 11.94 14.66 32.74
N LYS A 163 11.08 14.44 31.75
CA LYS A 163 10.74 15.45 30.73
C LYS A 163 9.75 16.50 31.22
N LEU A 164 9.37 16.46 32.51
CA LEU A 164 8.36 17.35 33.12
C LEU A 164 7.01 17.35 32.39
N ASN A 165 6.68 16.27 31.72
CA ASN A 165 5.38 16.05 31.07
C ASN A 165 4.34 15.63 32.14
N LEU A 166 4.04 16.49 33.09
CA LEU A 166 3.21 16.18 34.24
C LEU A 166 1.83 15.65 33.88
N TRP A 167 1.24 16.16 32.79
CA TRP A 167 -0.04 15.69 32.32
C TRP A 167 0.01 14.20 31.89
N GLU A 168 1.02 13.80 31.16
CA GLU A 168 1.20 12.41 30.75
C GLU A 168 1.51 11.46 31.90
N VAL A 169 2.23 11.96 32.94
CA VAL A 169 2.47 11.22 34.18
C VAL A 169 1.16 10.96 34.94
N ILE A 170 0.30 11.97 35.03
CA ILE A 170 -1.01 11.88 35.71
C ILE A 170 -1.94 10.98 34.89
N GLU A 171 -2.00 11.17 33.55
CA GLU A 171 -2.81 10.33 32.65
C GLU A 171 -2.41 8.86 32.75
N HIS A 172 -1.11 8.55 32.71
CA HIS A 172 -0.58 7.18 32.88
C HIS A 172 -1.02 6.57 34.22
N PHE A 173 -0.97 7.34 35.31
CA PHE A 173 -1.40 6.90 36.62
C PHE A 173 -2.91 6.54 36.65
N PHE A 174 -3.77 7.41 36.10
CA PHE A 174 -5.21 7.10 36.00
C PHE A 174 -5.54 5.90 35.12
N VAL A 175 -4.80 5.73 34.03
CA VAL A 175 -4.93 4.56 33.15
C VAL A 175 -4.46 3.28 33.89
N PHE A 176 -3.35 3.36 34.62
CA PHE A 176 -2.86 2.23 35.44
C PHE A 176 -3.89 1.79 36.51
N LEU A 177 -4.51 2.77 37.18
CA LEU A 177 -5.61 2.49 38.14
C LEU A 177 -6.93 2.06 37.48
N ARG A 178 -6.97 1.96 36.13
CA ARG A 178 -8.20 1.64 35.35
C ARG A 178 -9.36 2.61 35.56
N ILE A 179 -9.09 3.82 36.05
CA ILE A 179 -10.06 4.91 36.17
C ILE A 179 -10.33 5.52 34.79
N ARG A 180 -9.34 5.44 33.91
CA ARG A 180 -9.42 5.95 32.52
C ARG A 180 -9.01 4.87 31.52
N ILE A 181 -9.68 4.85 30.35
CA ILE A 181 -9.33 4.00 29.23
C ILE A 181 -8.00 4.45 28.64
N ASP A 182 -7.19 3.51 28.15
CA ASP A 182 -5.92 3.81 27.49
C ASP A 182 -6.17 4.74 26.29
N PRO A 183 -5.43 5.85 26.14
CA PRO A 183 -5.67 6.85 25.10
C PRO A 183 -5.60 6.33 23.67
N TRP A 184 -4.81 5.27 23.40
CA TRP A 184 -4.68 4.68 22.07
C TRP A 184 -5.68 3.57 21.77
N GLU A 185 -6.40 3.12 22.80
CA GLU A 185 -7.46 2.16 22.59
C GLU A 185 -8.59 2.77 21.74
N ILE A 186 -8.98 2.05 20.69
CA ILE A 186 -10.07 2.48 19.81
C ILE A 186 -11.38 2.37 20.60
N ASP A 187 -11.89 3.51 21.03
CA ASP A 187 -13.12 3.56 21.82
C ASP A 187 -14.39 3.31 21.01
N ASN A 188 -15.50 3.15 21.71
CA ASN A 188 -16.80 2.83 21.11
C ASN A 188 -17.28 3.92 20.11
N TYR A 189 -16.88 5.17 20.28
CA TYR A 189 -17.26 6.24 19.35
C TYR A 189 -16.57 6.06 17.99
N VAL A 190 -15.25 5.81 17.99
CA VAL A 190 -14.49 5.53 16.76
C VAL A 190 -14.96 4.22 16.14
N LYS A 191 -15.14 3.14 16.94
CA LYS A 191 -15.68 1.87 16.45
C LYS A 191 -17.00 2.06 15.70
N LYS A 192 -17.95 2.80 16.27
CA LYS A 192 -19.24 3.12 15.59
C LYS A 192 -19.08 3.85 14.26
N ILE A 193 -18.13 4.78 14.17
CA ILE A 193 -17.85 5.49 12.91
C ILE A 193 -17.27 4.54 11.86
N LEU A 194 -16.33 3.68 12.26
CA LEU A 194 -15.71 2.70 11.36
C LEU A 194 -16.72 1.64 10.89
N LEU A 195 -17.62 1.20 11.77
CA LEU A 195 -18.70 0.26 11.43
C LEU A 195 -19.75 0.87 10.50
N ALA A 196 -20.02 2.17 10.65
CA ALA A 196 -20.95 2.90 9.79
C ALA A 196 -20.34 3.31 8.43
N SER A 197 -19.03 3.08 8.24
CA SER A 197 -18.34 3.43 7.01
C SER A 197 -18.85 2.60 5.83
N LYS A 198 -19.11 3.27 4.70
CA LYS A 198 -19.41 2.62 3.41
C LYS A 198 -18.15 2.07 2.74
N THR A 199 -16.99 2.56 3.17
CA THR A 199 -15.68 2.14 2.70
C THR A 199 -15.23 0.96 3.55
N LYS A 200 -14.70 -0.10 2.93
CA LYS A 200 -14.19 -1.27 3.63
C LYS A 200 -13.08 -0.87 4.61
N VAL A 201 -13.19 -1.30 5.85
CA VAL A 201 -12.16 -1.06 6.87
C VAL A 201 -11.38 -2.35 7.10
N LEU A 202 -10.04 -2.26 7.04
CA LEU A 202 -9.11 -3.35 7.27
C LEU A 202 -8.23 -3.01 8.47
N PHE A 203 -8.02 -3.98 9.36
CA PHE A 203 -7.10 -3.82 10.48
C PHE A 203 -5.88 -4.70 10.31
N PHE A 204 -4.70 -4.15 10.55
CA PHE A 204 -3.44 -4.89 10.53
C PHE A 204 -2.80 -4.83 11.89
N PHE A 205 -2.47 -6.01 12.45
CA PHE A 205 -1.89 -6.14 13.78
C PHE A 205 -0.49 -6.72 13.74
N SER A 206 0.40 -6.17 14.56
CA SER A 206 1.66 -6.82 14.91
C SER A 206 1.42 -7.80 16.05
N PHE A 207 1.82 -9.06 15.85
CA PHE A 207 1.57 -10.14 16.81
C PHE A 207 2.85 -10.91 17.11
N SER A 208 3.90 -10.19 17.55
CA SER A 208 5.22 -10.76 17.78
C SER A 208 5.30 -11.61 19.04
N SER A 209 6.23 -12.56 19.03
CA SER A 209 6.45 -13.48 20.16
C SER A 209 7.37 -12.91 21.22
N GLU A 210 8.21 -11.95 20.87
CA GLU A 210 9.28 -11.46 21.75
C GLU A 210 9.51 -9.97 21.56
N SER A 211 9.08 -9.15 22.50
CA SER A 211 9.55 -7.79 22.55
C SER A 211 9.71 -7.27 23.99
N PHE A 212 10.71 -7.81 24.70
CA PHE A 212 11.12 -7.25 25.99
C PHE A 212 11.59 -5.78 25.88
N PHE A 213 11.89 -5.27 24.69
CA PHE A 213 12.52 -3.95 24.51
C PHE A 213 11.92 -3.08 23.37
N LYS A 214 10.83 -3.46 22.77
CA LYS A 214 10.35 -2.80 21.52
C LYS A 214 8.93 -2.27 21.59
N ASN A 215 8.51 -1.56 22.59
CA ASN A 215 7.19 -0.85 22.62
C ASN A 215 5.97 -1.59 21.95
N GLU A 216 6.06 -2.87 21.70
CA GLU A 216 5.02 -3.70 21.11
C GLU A 216 4.22 -4.40 22.22
N THR A 217 2.93 -4.60 22.00
CA THR A 217 2.10 -5.35 22.96
C THR A 217 2.38 -6.84 22.83
N PRO A 218 2.75 -7.54 23.93
CA PRO A 218 3.06 -8.97 23.88
C PRO A 218 1.87 -9.80 23.39
N LYS A 219 2.10 -10.78 22.52
CA LYS A 219 1.07 -11.73 22.06
C LYS A 219 0.45 -12.56 23.21
N THR A 220 1.14 -12.68 24.33
CA THR A 220 0.66 -13.37 25.54
C THR A 220 -0.39 -12.57 26.29
N ASN A 221 -0.55 -11.28 25.97
CA ASN A 221 -1.52 -10.42 26.66
C ASN A 221 -2.95 -10.78 26.28
N GLU A 222 -3.74 -11.22 27.26
CA GLU A 222 -5.13 -11.67 27.05
C GLU A 222 -6.07 -10.53 26.60
N TYR A 223 -5.85 -9.30 27.07
CA TYR A 223 -6.64 -8.13 26.64
C TYR A 223 -6.41 -7.84 25.16
N PHE A 224 -5.16 -7.96 24.71
CA PHE A 224 -4.79 -7.78 23.31
C PHE A 224 -5.42 -8.87 22.42
N LYS A 225 -5.36 -10.13 22.84
CA LYS A 225 -6.03 -11.23 22.14
C LYS A 225 -7.54 -11.00 22.04
N LYS A 226 -8.18 -10.58 23.15
CA LYS A 226 -9.61 -10.26 23.18
C LYS A 226 -9.93 -9.12 22.21
N PHE A 227 -9.11 -8.07 22.20
CA PHE A 227 -9.27 -6.94 21.30
C PHE A 227 -9.17 -7.36 19.83
N ILE A 228 -8.17 -8.19 19.44
CA ILE A 228 -8.06 -8.70 18.07
C ILE A 228 -9.30 -9.51 17.67
N LYS A 229 -9.80 -10.38 18.56
CA LYS A 229 -11.04 -11.17 18.33
C LYS A 229 -12.23 -10.25 18.10
N GLU A 230 -12.45 -9.28 18.99
CA GLU A 230 -13.55 -8.30 18.86
C GLU A 230 -13.51 -7.52 17.54
N ILE A 231 -12.30 -7.13 17.10
CA ILE A 231 -12.13 -6.47 15.81
C ILE A 231 -12.40 -7.44 14.66
N SER A 232 -11.93 -8.69 14.75
CA SER A 232 -12.12 -9.69 13.69
C SER A 232 -13.57 -10.11 13.48
N ASP A 233 -14.44 -9.94 14.49
CA ASP A 233 -15.87 -10.20 14.37
C ASP A 233 -16.58 -9.21 13.42
N ASN A 234 -15.99 -8.03 13.21
CA ASN A 234 -16.63 -6.95 12.46
C ASN A 234 -15.82 -6.46 11.26
N PHE A 235 -14.51 -6.68 11.25
CA PHE A 235 -13.58 -6.17 10.24
C PHE A 235 -12.65 -7.26 9.74
N GLU A 236 -12.24 -7.16 8.51
CA GLU A 236 -11.15 -8.00 8.01
C GLU A 236 -9.83 -7.61 8.64
N ILE A 237 -9.02 -8.60 8.97
CA ILE A 237 -7.72 -8.39 9.59
C ILE A 237 -6.57 -8.91 8.73
N GLY A 238 -5.38 -8.37 8.97
CA GLY A 238 -4.13 -8.77 8.32
C GLY A 238 -2.94 -8.70 9.27
N LEU A 239 -1.81 -9.20 8.79
CA LEU A 239 -0.54 -9.21 9.48
C LEU A 239 0.22 -7.90 9.23
N LEU A 240 0.71 -7.31 10.30
CA LEU A 240 1.73 -6.28 10.32
C LEU A 240 3.02 -6.92 10.83
N PRO A 241 3.94 -7.36 9.96
CA PRO A 241 5.11 -8.11 10.39
C PRO A 241 5.95 -7.32 11.39
N SER A 242 6.37 -7.97 12.47
CA SER A 242 7.30 -7.39 13.43
C SER A 242 8.70 -7.21 12.82
N ASN A 243 9.57 -6.44 13.50
CA ASN A 243 10.95 -6.28 13.06
C ASN A 243 11.72 -7.61 12.96
N ASP A 244 11.36 -8.61 13.75
CA ASP A 244 11.96 -9.92 13.69
C ASP A 244 11.42 -10.72 12.51
N ALA A 245 10.12 -10.65 12.26
CA ALA A 245 9.47 -11.25 11.09
C ALA A 245 9.98 -10.67 9.75
N LEU A 246 10.38 -9.39 9.74
CA LEU A 246 11.00 -8.79 8.54
C LEU A 246 12.37 -9.42 8.20
N LYS A 247 13.08 -9.93 9.19
CA LYS A 247 14.44 -10.49 9.03
C LYS A 247 14.47 -12.01 9.00
N ASN A 248 13.47 -12.65 9.58
CA ASN A 248 13.42 -14.08 9.78
C ASN A 248 12.09 -14.66 9.25
N PHE A 249 12.22 -15.45 8.20
CA PHE A 249 11.10 -16.13 7.57
C PHE A 249 10.25 -16.98 8.54
N LYS A 250 10.90 -17.76 9.43
CA LYS A 250 10.17 -18.57 10.42
C LYS A 250 9.39 -17.72 11.40
N ALA A 251 9.91 -16.55 11.79
CA ALA A 251 9.17 -15.61 12.64
C ALA A 251 7.94 -15.06 11.93
N PHE A 252 8.07 -14.74 10.63
CA PHE A 252 6.96 -14.28 9.81
C PHE A 252 5.84 -15.33 9.70
N GLU A 253 6.19 -16.58 9.38
CA GLU A 253 5.21 -17.68 9.33
C GLU A 253 4.54 -17.90 10.69
N LEU A 254 5.32 -17.88 11.78
CA LEU A 254 4.79 -18.09 13.13
C LEU A 254 3.83 -16.96 13.54
N GLU A 255 4.13 -15.70 13.22
CA GLU A 255 3.22 -14.57 13.49
C GLU A 255 1.92 -14.72 12.71
N SER A 256 1.99 -15.04 11.42
CA SER A 256 0.81 -15.30 10.59
C SER A 256 -0.03 -16.44 11.12
N LEU A 257 0.59 -17.55 11.49
CA LEU A 257 -0.08 -18.72 12.06
C LEU A 257 -0.74 -18.40 13.42
N ASN A 258 -0.05 -17.67 14.29
CA ASN A 258 -0.56 -17.31 15.60
C ASN A 258 -1.81 -16.42 15.52
N ILE A 259 -1.82 -15.42 14.64
CA ILE A 259 -3.03 -14.60 14.42
C ILE A 259 -4.13 -15.46 13.79
N SER A 260 -3.81 -16.28 12.78
CA SER A 260 -4.78 -17.15 12.11
C SER A 260 -5.48 -18.09 13.12
N ASN A 261 -4.69 -18.70 14.03
CA ASN A 261 -5.23 -19.57 15.08
C ASN A 261 -6.07 -18.80 16.10
N LEU A 262 -5.69 -17.56 16.41
CA LEU A 262 -6.41 -16.71 17.36
C LEU A 262 -7.82 -16.38 16.88
N VAL A 263 -7.97 -16.08 15.58
CA VAL A 263 -9.24 -15.62 15.00
C VAL A 263 -9.95 -16.69 14.16
N HIS A 264 -9.35 -17.89 14.04
CA HIS A 264 -9.87 -19.01 13.23
C HIS A 264 -10.08 -18.67 11.75
N ILE A 265 -9.28 -17.73 11.21
CA ILE A 265 -9.32 -17.30 9.81
C ILE A 265 -7.89 -17.30 9.27
N LYS A 266 -7.64 -17.89 8.08
CA LYS A 266 -6.33 -17.83 7.43
C LYS A 266 -5.97 -16.39 7.08
N ILE A 267 -4.88 -15.88 7.66
CA ILE A 267 -4.38 -14.54 7.37
C ILE A 267 -3.56 -14.58 6.09
N VAL A 268 -4.02 -13.82 5.09
CA VAL A 268 -3.38 -13.68 3.77
C VAL A 268 -3.10 -12.22 3.39
N LYS A 269 -3.48 -11.28 4.25
CA LYS A 269 -3.25 -9.84 4.04
C LYS A 269 -2.04 -9.38 4.82
N VAL A 270 -1.16 -8.64 4.18
CA VAL A 270 0.10 -8.13 4.75
C VAL A 270 0.22 -6.64 4.54
N LEU A 271 0.78 -5.95 5.52
CA LEU A 271 1.13 -4.53 5.45
C LEU A 271 2.48 -4.27 6.11
N PHE A 272 3.44 -3.75 5.39
CA PHE A 272 4.71 -3.27 5.94
C PHE A 272 4.55 -1.82 6.41
N GLN A 273 4.42 -1.62 7.72
CA GLN A 273 4.02 -0.34 8.30
C GLN A 273 4.93 0.82 7.95
N GLU A 274 6.23 0.58 7.98
CA GLU A 274 7.22 1.61 7.65
C GLU A 274 7.45 1.76 6.14
N GLY A 275 6.62 1.08 5.31
CA GLY A 275 6.80 0.95 3.88
C GLY A 275 7.93 0.00 3.50
N LEU A 276 8.08 -0.23 2.22
CA LEU A 276 9.05 -1.18 1.67
C LEU A 276 10.45 -0.55 1.60
N LYS A 277 11.43 -1.21 2.19
CA LYS A 277 12.86 -0.83 2.14
C LYS A 277 13.57 -1.48 0.97
N LYS A 278 13.41 -2.80 0.84
CA LYS A 278 13.94 -3.61 -0.27
C LYS A 278 12.83 -4.53 -0.75
N ILE A 279 12.23 -4.21 -1.89
CA ILE A 279 11.05 -4.91 -2.42
C ILE A 279 11.25 -6.41 -2.50
N SER A 280 12.33 -6.88 -3.12
CA SER A 280 12.59 -8.30 -3.29
C SER A 280 12.73 -9.05 -1.97
N GLN A 281 13.37 -8.46 -0.97
CA GLN A 281 13.62 -9.11 0.31
C GLN A 281 12.34 -9.18 1.17
N GLU A 282 11.56 -8.09 1.22
CA GLU A 282 10.36 -8.02 2.05
C GLU A 282 9.22 -8.85 1.47
N TYR A 283 9.04 -8.82 0.16
CA TYR A 283 8.01 -9.64 -0.49
C TYR A 283 8.33 -11.14 -0.50
N LYS A 284 9.62 -11.52 -0.40
CA LYS A 284 10.00 -12.94 -0.29
C LYS A 284 9.31 -13.65 0.88
N ASN A 285 9.15 -12.98 2.03
CA ASN A 285 8.43 -13.53 3.16
C ASN A 285 6.92 -13.64 2.87
N SER A 286 6.32 -12.63 2.23
CA SER A 286 4.91 -12.65 1.87
C SER A 286 4.55 -13.72 0.83
N LEU A 287 5.50 -14.12 -0.01
CA LEU A 287 5.33 -15.20 -1.00
C LEU A 287 5.07 -16.57 -0.37
N SER A 288 5.41 -16.77 0.92
CA SER A 288 5.11 -18.01 1.64
C SER A 288 3.63 -18.19 1.97
N LEU A 289 2.88 -17.10 1.97
CA LEU A 289 1.44 -17.15 2.20
C LEU A 289 0.73 -17.39 0.88
N ASP A 290 0.03 -18.51 0.75
CA ASP A 290 -0.79 -18.79 -0.44
C ASP A 290 -1.82 -17.68 -0.67
N ASN A 291 -1.85 -17.14 -1.88
CA ASN A 291 -2.74 -16.06 -2.28
C ASN A 291 -2.62 -14.79 -1.41
N ALA A 292 -1.38 -14.44 -1.04
CA ALA A 292 -1.13 -13.24 -0.26
C ALA A 292 -1.57 -11.97 -1.01
N ASN A 293 -2.10 -11.02 -0.26
CA ASN A 293 -2.39 -9.66 -0.74
C ASN A 293 -1.64 -8.65 0.12
N ASP A 294 -0.70 -7.94 -0.48
CA ASP A 294 0.07 -6.89 0.17
C ASP A 294 -0.54 -5.52 -0.09
N PHE A 295 -0.58 -4.70 0.95
CA PHE A 295 -1.14 -3.34 0.93
C PHE A 295 -0.06 -2.27 1.12
N SER A 296 1.20 -2.57 0.82
CA SER A 296 2.34 -1.69 1.09
C SER A 296 2.85 -0.91 -0.12
N MET A 297 2.24 -1.12 -1.31
CA MET A 297 2.68 -0.48 -2.55
C MET A 297 2.24 0.99 -2.62
N GLY A 298 2.98 1.85 -1.93
CA GLY A 298 2.79 3.30 -1.91
C GLY A 298 3.94 3.99 -1.20
N TYR A 299 3.90 5.31 -1.10
CA TYR A 299 4.88 6.12 -0.37
C TYR A 299 4.32 6.62 0.95
N ILE A 300 5.11 6.55 2.03
CA ILE A 300 4.68 7.02 3.35
C ILE A 300 4.79 8.55 3.50
N ASP A 301 5.57 9.18 2.63
CA ASP A 301 5.95 10.60 2.67
C ASP A 301 5.52 11.37 1.40
N ALA A 302 4.80 10.74 0.48
CA ALA A 302 4.23 11.38 -0.69
C ALA A 302 2.82 10.84 -1.01
N PHE A 303 1.95 11.71 -1.54
CA PHE A 303 0.69 11.30 -2.15
C PHE A 303 0.95 10.73 -3.56
N GLY A 304 0.23 9.68 -3.94
CA GLY A 304 0.27 9.17 -5.30
C GLY A 304 0.50 7.67 -5.43
N TYR A 305 0.83 7.24 -6.64
CA TYR A 305 0.94 5.84 -7.02
C TYR A 305 2.41 5.45 -7.19
N ARG A 306 2.96 4.66 -6.27
CA ARG A 306 4.35 4.21 -6.34
C ARG A 306 4.66 3.41 -7.61
N ALA A 307 3.72 2.56 -8.06
CA ALA A 307 3.84 1.79 -9.29
C ALA A 307 3.07 2.41 -10.48
N SER A 308 2.70 3.70 -10.40
CA SER A 308 1.98 4.44 -11.44
C SER A 308 0.68 3.77 -11.91
N THR A 309 0.03 3.00 -11.02
CA THR A 309 -1.27 2.36 -11.24
C THR A 309 -2.16 2.49 -10.01
N CYS A 310 -3.46 2.63 -10.24
CA CYS A 310 -4.49 2.50 -9.20
C CYS A 310 -5.07 1.07 -9.13
N SER A 311 -4.71 0.18 -10.03
CA SER A 311 -5.19 -1.20 -10.06
C SER A 311 -4.29 -2.12 -9.24
N SER A 312 -4.87 -3.17 -8.64
CA SER A 312 -4.09 -4.24 -8.03
C SER A 312 -3.42 -5.09 -9.12
N PHE A 313 -2.20 -5.54 -8.87
CA PHE A 313 -1.41 -6.31 -9.83
C PHE A 313 -0.54 -7.35 -9.12
N PHE A 314 -0.10 -8.37 -9.84
CA PHE A 314 0.78 -9.38 -9.28
C PHE A 314 2.24 -8.92 -9.29
N PHE A 315 2.93 -9.18 -8.19
CA PHE A 315 4.34 -8.90 -8.06
C PHE A 315 5.16 -9.75 -9.04
N TYR A 316 6.08 -9.11 -9.75
CA TYR A 316 7.11 -9.77 -10.52
C TYR A 316 8.46 -9.62 -9.80
N ASP A 317 9.07 -10.73 -9.44
CA ASP A 317 10.36 -10.73 -8.75
C ASP A 317 11.50 -10.60 -9.78
N LEU A 318 12.00 -9.39 -9.95
CA LEU A 318 13.14 -9.09 -10.84
C LEU A 318 14.44 -9.78 -10.41
N SER A 319 14.62 -10.08 -9.12
CA SER A 319 15.83 -10.76 -8.65
C SER A 319 15.89 -12.22 -9.09
N ASN A 320 14.73 -12.86 -9.26
CA ASN A 320 14.59 -14.26 -9.67
C ASN A 320 13.93 -14.38 -11.05
N GLU A 321 13.62 -13.27 -11.71
CA GLU A 321 12.93 -13.20 -13.02
C GLU A 321 11.66 -14.06 -13.06
N ALA A 322 10.87 -13.99 -12.00
CA ALA A 322 9.75 -14.90 -11.78
C ALA A 322 8.42 -14.16 -11.56
N LYS A 323 7.37 -14.68 -12.21
CA LYS A 323 5.98 -14.33 -11.88
C LYS A 323 5.63 -14.92 -10.52
N THR A 324 4.89 -14.16 -9.71
CA THR A 324 4.48 -14.62 -8.38
C THR A 324 2.96 -14.58 -8.21
N ASN A 325 2.46 -15.20 -7.14
CA ASN A 325 1.05 -15.16 -6.74
C ASN A 325 0.75 -14.07 -5.72
N LEU A 326 1.72 -13.21 -5.39
CA LEU A 326 1.54 -12.10 -4.47
C LEU A 326 0.79 -10.97 -5.16
N LEU A 327 -0.44 -10.70 -4.74
CA LEU A 327 -1.22 -9.56 -5.22
C LEU A 327 -0.80 -8.30 -4.47
N LEU A 328 -0.45 -7.24 -5.20
CA LEU A 328 -0.13 -5.93 -4.64
C LEU A 328 -1.32 -5.00 -4.81
N THR A 329 -1.80 -4.42 -3.71
CA THR A 329 -2.88 -3.42 -3.71
C THR A 329 -2.28 -2.06 -3.34
N PRO A 330 -2.29 -1.07 -4.27
CA PRO A 330 -1.71 0.24 -4.01
C PRO A 330 -2.47 1.04 -2.94
N PHE A 331 -1.73 1.86 -2.17
CA PHE A 331 -2.30 2.92 -1.36
C PHE A 331 -1.82 4.29 -1.84
N VAL A 332 -2.61 5.34 -1.60
CA VAL A 332 -2.35 6.69 -2.12
C VAL A 332 -1.95 7.71 -1.05
N ALA A 333 -2.19 7.40 0.22
CA ALA A 333 -1.89 8.29 1.33
C ALA A 333 -1.62 7.53 2.62
N HIS A 334 -0.68 8.03 3.42
CA HIS A 334 -0.28 7.45 4.69
C HIS A 334 -0.45 8.48 5.82
N HIS A 335 -0.82 8.05 7.02
CA HIS A 335 -1.11 8.95 8.16
C HIS A 335 0.04 9.91 8.49
N LYS A 336 1.30 9.48 8.34
CA LYS A 336 2.47 10.33 8.61
C LYS A 336 2.51 11.58 7.72
N LEU A 337 2.07 11.45 6.46
CA LEU A 337 1.95 12.56 5.52
C LEU A 337 0.68 13.37 5.79
N ILE A 338 -0.45 12.68 5.97
CA ILE A 338 -1.75 13.29 6.26
C ILE A 338 -1.66 14.21 7.48
N ASP A 339 -0.95 13.80 8.52
CA ASP A 339 -0.79 14.55 9.77
C ASP A 339 -0.04 15.87 9.59
N LYS A 340 0.85 15.95 8.59
CA LYS A 340 1.66 17.14 8.26
C LYS A 340 1.02 18.08 7.24
N THR A 341 -0.02 17.62 6.54
CA THR A 341 -0.68 18.35 5.44
C THR A 341 -1.97 19.00 5.95
N SER A 342 -2.39 20.13 5.43
CA SER A 342 -3.67 20.76 5.84
C SER A 342 -4.87 19.85 5.55
N LEU A 343 -5.94 19.93 6.37
CA LEU A 343 -7.12 19.05 6.19
C LEU A 343 -7.80 19.30 4.84
N SER A 344 -7.90 20.56 4.42
CA SER A 344 -8.50 20.92 3.13
C SER A 344 -7.75 20.33 1.94
N GLU A 345 -6.41 20.38 1.97
CA GLU A 345 -5.55 19.79 0.95
C GLU A 345 -5.69 18.26 0.92
N VAL A 346 -5.67 17.62 2.10
CA VAL A 346 -5.85 16.16 2.19
C VAL A 346 -7.20 15.75 1.61
N ILE A 347 -8.30 16.45 1.95
CA ILE A 347 -9.62 16.15 1.40
C ILE A 347 -9.64 16.32 -0.11
N GLY A 348 -9.05 17.39 -0.65
CA GLY A 348 -8.92 17.60 -2.10
C GLY A 348 -8.17 16.49 -2.80
N LYS A 349 -7.03 16.04 -2.24
CA LYS A 349 -6.24 14.91 -2.76
C LYS A 349 -7.03 13.60 -2.72
N ILE A 350 -7.68 13.31 -1.61
CA ILE A 350 -8.52 12.11 -1.43
C ILE A 350 -9.64 12.10 -2.48
N HIS A 351 -10.33 13.21 -2.67
CA HIS A 351 -11.36 13.33 -3.71
C HIS A 351 -10.81 13.03 -5.10
N LYS A 352 -9.69 13.64 -5.46
CA LYS A 352 -8.99 13.39 -6.74
C LYS A 352 -8.70 11.90 -6.94
N PHE A 353 -8.09 11.23 -5.95
CA PHE A 353 -7.75 9.81 -6.06
C PHE A 353 -8.98 8.89 -6.12
N LYS A 354 -10.07 9.25 -5.45
CA LYS A 354 -11.35 8.52 -5.54
C LYS A 354 -11.94 8.60 -6.95
N GLU A 355 -11.99 9.78 -7.54
CA GLU A 355 -12.47 9.95 -8.92
C GLU A 355 -11.61 9.21 -9.93
N ILE A 356 -10.29 9.19 -9.73
CA ILE A 356 -9.36 8.40 -10.54
C ILE A 356 -9.67 6.91 -10.41
N ALA A 357 -9.77 6.39 -9.19
CA ALA A 357 -10.08 4.97 -8.96
C ALA A 357 -11.44 4.57 -9.55
N LYS A 358 -12.45 5.46 -9.44
CA LYS A 358 -13.75 5.24 -10.07
C LYS A 358 -13.67 5.21 -11.59
N LYS A 359 -12.95 6.17 -12.18
CA LYS A 359 -12.80 6.30 -13.64
C LYS A 359 -12.13 5.09 -14.27
N TYR A 360 -11.08 4.57 -13.65
CA TYR A 360 -10.29 3.46 -14.19
C TYR A 360 -10.60 2.11 -13.55
N TYR A 361 -11.69 2.01 -12.78
CA TYR A 361 -12.09 0.78 -12.07
C TYR A 361 -10.98 0.22 -11.16
N GLY A 362 -10.12 1.10 -10.68
CA GLY A 362 -9.00 0.78 -9.82
C GLY A 362 -9.36 0.73 -8.34
N SER A 363 -8.33 0.56 -7.50
CA SER A 363 -8.43 0.53 -6.05
C SER A 363 -8.12 1.90 -5.45
N PHE A 364 -8.68 2.18 -4.28
CA PHE A 364 -8.39 3.34 -3.46
C PHE A 364 -8.14 2.90 -2.02
N SER A 365 -6.96 3.15 -1.48
CA SER A 365 -6.61 2.79 -0.11
C SER A 365 -5.86 3.92 0.59
N VAL A 366 -6.18 4.13 1.86
CA VAL A 366 -5.52 5.10 2.75
C VAL A 366 -5.09 4.38 4.01
N ILE A 367 -3.83 4.56 4.43
CA ILE A 367 -3.30 3.95 5.64
C ILE A 367 -3.35 4.94 6.78
N LEU A 368 -4.02 4.56 7.85
CA LEU A 368 -4.13 5.27 9.13
C LEU A 368 -3.49 4.42 10.24
N SER A 369 -3.06 5.05 11.34
CA SER A 369 -2.63 4.35 12.56
C SER A 369 -3.70 4.50 13.64
N ASN A 370 -3.84 3.51 14.52
CA ASN A 370 -4.73 3.62 15.67
C ASN A 370 -4.37 4.80 16.59
N GLU A 371 -3.09 5.17 16.65
CA GLU A 371 -2.58 6.29 17.47
C GLU A 371 -3.17 7.65 17.09
N ILE A 372 -3.64 7.81 15.83
CA ILE A 372 -4.27 9.07 15.41
C ILE A 372 -5.62 9.33 16.07
N PHE A 373 -6.24 8.27 16.60
CA PHE A 373 -7.51 8.35 17.31
C PHE A 373 -7.33 8.57 18.81
N GLU A 374 -6.11 8.90 19.25
CA GLU A 374 -5.78 9.12 20.66
C GLU A 374 -6.83 9.96 21.39
N ASN A 375 -7.45 9.37 22.41
CA ASN A 375 -8.48 9.99 23.21
C ASN A 375 -7.89 10.75 24.39
N SER A 376 -7.14 11.82 24.09
CA SER A 376 -6.60 12.75 25.08
C SER A 376 -7.03 14.17 24.79
N VAL A 377 -7.06 15.01 25.82
CA VAL A 377 -7.39 16.45 25.68
C VAL A 377 -6.38 17.13 24.75
N LYS A 378 -5.09 16.78 24.88
CA LYS A 378 -3.99 17.32 24.07
C LYS A 378 -4.17 17.04 22.58
N ASN A 379 -4.64 15.85 22.23
CA ASN A 379 -4.74 15.38 20.85
C ASN A 379 -6.19 15.44 20.28
N SER A 380 -7.12 16.05 20.99
CA SER A 380 -8.53 16.15 20.60
C SER A 380 -8.74 16.74 19.19
N LYS A 381 -7.99 17.80 18.84
CA LYS A 381 -8.02 18.40 17.50
C LYS A 381 -7.54 17.45 16.41
N ARG A 382 -6.44 16.70 16.68
CA ARG A 382 -5.90 15.69 15.78
C ARG A 382 -6.90 14.57 15.56
N ARG A 383 -7.47 14.02 16.62
CA ARG A 383 -8.52 13.01 16.59
C ARG A 383 -9.73 13.45 15.77
N PHE A 384 -10.26 14.65 16.04
CA PHE A 384 -11.40 15.20 15.29
C PHE A 384 -11.10 15.34 13.78
N ARG A 385 -9.90 15.78 13.44
CA ARG A 385 -9.43 15.89 12.07
C ARG A 385 -9.50 14.56 11.33
N PHE A 386 -8.99 13.47 11.92
CA PHE A 386 -9.00 12.15 11.28
C PHE A 386 -10.39 11.52 11.23
N ILE A 387 -11.23 11.76 12.22
CA ILE A 387 -12.66 11.38 12.19
C ILE A 387 -13.38 12.11 11.05
N SER A 388 -13.13 13.40 10.89
CA SER A 388 -13.66 14.18 9.77
C SER A 388 -13.19 13.64 8.43
N LEU A 389 -11.91 13.24 8.32
CA LEU A 389 -11.35 12.64 7.11
C LEU A 389 -12.07 11.33 6.74
N ILE A 390 -12.32 10.43 7.69
CA ILE A 390 -13.05 9.17 7.46
C ILE A 390 -14.44 9.47 6.91
N LYS A 391 -15.17 10.40 7.53
CA LYS A 391 -16.50 10.82 7.04
C LYS A 391 -16.47 11.39 5.62
N ASN A 392 -15.42 12.13 5.26
CA ASN A 392 -15.22 12.64 3.90
C ASN A 392 -14.84 11.55 2.90
N ILE A 393 -14.12 10.52 3.34
CA ILE A 393 -13.85 9.35 2.50
C ILE A 393 -15.17 8.67 2.13
N ASP A 394 -16.13 8.55 3.03
CA ASP A 394 -17.41 7.89 2.79
C ASP A 394 -18.39 8.70 1.92
N ASN A 395 -18.41 10.01 2.07
CA ASN A 395 -19.39 10.88 1.41
C ASN A 395 -19.21 11.04 -0.10
N GLY A 396 -18.18 10.52 -0.69
CA GLY A 396 -17.89 10.65 -2.12
C GLY A 396 -18.03 9.35 -2.93
N PHE A 397 -18.72 8.33 -2.43
CA PHE A 397 -18.98 7.07 -3.15
C PHE A 397 -20.45 6.83 -3.43
#